data_ecfd8f94205315ea158208752713a320
#
_entry.id   ecfd8f94205315ea158208752713a320
#
_cell.length_a   1.000
_cell.length_b   1.000
_cell.length_c   1.000
_cell.angle_alpha   90.00
_cell.angle_beta   90.00
_cell.angle_gamma   90.00
#
_symmetry.space_group_name_H-M   'P 1'
#
loop_
_entity.id
_entity.type
_entity.pdbx_description
1 polymer ?
#
loop_
_entity_poly.entity_id
_entity_poly.type
_entity_poly.pdbx_seq_one_letter_code
_entity_poly.pdbx_strand_id
1 'polypeptide(L)'
;GRAVGVVGVSDRKQFRDLAAPQAARDAIASLDLTPDPETVPLSDARGRVLAERIDAGLDVPGFDRASVDGYAVRGRDTFGADEADPVELGLIGTVHAGAEPDVVVGEGEAAEISTGAVLPDGADAVVMVERTEELRDGDGARAVATRNAVAPGDNVMPAGTDVAAGARALGPGTRLTPREIGLLSALGVDAVPVRGRPTVGIVSTGDELVRPGGDLRSEAGQIYDVNSYTIAAGVEEAGGEAALYPHAGDDYDEMERLLVEAAAECDLVLSSGSTSASAVDVIYRVIEERGELLLHGVAVKPGKPMLVGRIDRADGGESAYVGLPGYPVSALTIFRTFVAPAIRSAAGRAEPATATVVGEMAVRERYAEGRKRLLPVGVLDVHDESTAGAEGGRPLVYPVDKGSGATTSLVEADGVVAVDPDTEYLDAGETVTVQLFSPGVAPPTLLGAGEDDPALNRLLDELAAPRYLPVGSREGLRRLRAGV
;
A
#
# COMPACT_ATOMS: atom_id res chain seq x y z
N GLY A 1 12.29 -58.82 41.80
CA GLY A 1 11.50 -57.72 41.40
C GLY A 1 12.39 -56.64 40.75
N ARG A 2 12.41 -56.55 39.42
CA ARG A 2 13.00 -55.41 38.68
C ARG A 2 11.94 -54.36 38.59
N ALA A 3 12.20 -53.18 39.16
CA ALA A 3 11.41 -52.00 38.94
C ALA A 3 11.61 -51.54 37.49
N VAL A 4 10.55 -51.52 36.67
CA VAL A 4 10.50 -50.88 35.38
C VAL A 4 10.36 -49.39 35.65
N GLY A 5 11.42 -48.62 35.36
CA GLY A 5 11.38 -47.17 35.41
C GLY A 5 10.42 -46.65 34.34
N VAL A 6 9.43 -45.93 34.73
CA VAL A 6 8.58 -45.14 33.85
C VAL A 6 9.47 -44.06 33.24
N VAL A 7 9.74 -44.15 31.94
CA VAL A 7 10.37 -43.08 31.16
C VAL A 7 9.43 -41.91 31.18
N GLY A 8 9.88 -40.79 31.75
CA GLY A 8 9.10 -39.57 31.86
C GLY A 8 8.61 -39.12 30.48
N VAL A 9 7.34 -38.76 30.43
CA VAL A 9 6.72 -38.02 29.32
C VAL A 9 7.56 -36.76 29.11
N SER A 10 8.13 -36.60 27.93
CA SER A 10 8.89 -35.41 27.54
C SER A 10 8.09 -34.16 27.92
N ASP A 11 8.75 -33.24 28.61
CA ASP A 11 8.23 -31.91 28.93
C ASP A 11 8.02 -31.13 27.61
N ARG A 12 6.95 -31.47 26.89
CA ARG A 12 6.50 -30.68 25.75
C ARG A 12 6.05 -29.31 26.29
N LYS A 13 6.85 -28.26 26.04
CA LYS A 13 6.44 -26.88 26.38
C LYS A 13 5.13 -26.61 25.66
N GLN A 14 4.02 -26.65 26.36
CA GLN A 14 2.70 -26.31 25.84
C GLN A 14 2.52 -24.80 25.97
N PHE A 15 1.87 -24.16 24.97
CA PHE A 15 1.38 -22.77 25.08
C PHE A 15 0.30 -22.67 26.16
N ARG A 16 0.70 -22.67 27.45
CA ARG A 16 -0.22 -22.67 28.60
C ARG A 16 -0.64 -21.26 28.99
N ASP A 17 0.30 -20.31 28.93
CA ASP A 17 0.07 -18.91 29.26
C ASP A 17 0.21 -18.06 28.01
N LEU A 18 -0.93 -17.75 27.35
CA LEU A 18 -0.95 -16.96 26.13
C LEU A 18 -0.93 -15.49 26.48
N ALA A 19 -0.07 -14.73 25.82
CA ALA A 19 -0.03 -13.28 25.94
C ALA A 19 -1.30 -12.64 25.37
N ALA A 20 -1.75 -11.56 26.00
CA ALA A 20 -2.82 -10.73 25.44
C ALA A 20 -2.37 -10.13 24.10
N PRO A 21 -3.28 -9.87 23.13
CA PRO A 21 -2.92 -9.26 21.86
C PRO A 21 -2.17 -7.94 21.98
N GLN A 22 -2.44 -7.14 23.02
CA GLN A 22 -1.73 -5.90 23.27
C GLN A 22 -0.26 -6.14 23.66
N ALA A 23 0.00 -7.12 24.53
CA ALA A 23 1.37 -7.48 24.91
C ALA A 23 2.21 -7.95 23.71
N ALA A 24 1.58 -8.62 22.72
CA ALA A 24 2.25 -8.98 21.48
C ALA A 24 2.61 -7.76 20.62
N ARG A 25 1.72 -6.75 20.56
CA ARG A 25 2.03 -5.48 19.88
C ARG A 25 3.16 -4.74 20.57
N ASP A 26 3.12 -4.68 21.91
CA ASP A 26 4.15 -4.00 22.70
C ASP A 26 5.52 -4.68 22.55
N ALA A 27 5.55 -6.02 22.53
CA ALA A 27 6.77 -6.78 22.30
C ALA A 27 7.37 -6.50 20.90
N ILE A 28 6.55 -6.51 19.85
CA ILE A 28 7.01 -6.19 18.49
C ILE A 28 7.42 -4.71 18.37
N ALA A 29 6.69 -3.79 18.98
CA ALA A 29 7.03 -2.38 18.99
C ALA A 29 8.35 -2.07 19.74
N SER A 30 8.79 -2.99 20.62
CA SER A 30 10.08 -2.87 21.32
C SER A 30 11.28 -3.31 20.47
N LEU A 31 11.01 -3.93 19.29
CA LEU A 31 12.05 -4.30 18.33
C LEU A 31 12.41 -3.08 17.49
N ASP A 32 13.70 -2.79 17.36
CA ASP A 32 14.16 -1.72 16.47
C ASP A 32 14.31 -2.28 15.06
N LEU A 33 13.40 -1.89 14.19
CA LEU A 33 13.37 -2.28 12.78
C LEU A 33 13.76 -1.09 11.87
N THR A 34 14.17 0.04 12.43
CA THR A 34 14.36 1.29 11.68
C THR A 34 15.67 1.27 10.92
N PRO A 35 15.66 1.14 9.59
CA PRO A 35 16.87 1.16 8.79
C PRO A 35 17.40 2.59 8.65
N ASP A 36 18.69 2.71 8.33
CA ASP A 36 19.31 3.99 8.02
C ASP A 36 18.65 4.66 6.81
N PRO A 37 18.57 6.01 6.79
CA PRO A 37 18.13 6.73 5.61
C PRO A 37 19.08 6.51 4.44
N GLU A 38 18.53 6.54 3.22
CA GLU A 38 19.28 6.37 1.98
C GLU A 38 18.91 7.44 0.95
N THR A 39 19.77 7.62 -0.05
CA THR A 39 19.48 8.50 -1.19
C THR A 39 19.23 7.65 -2.42
N VAL A 40 18.08 7.87 -3.07
CA VAL A 40 17.70 7.14 -4.27
C VAL A 40 17.46 8.07 -5.46
N PRO A 41 17.61 7.58 -6.70
CA PRO A 41 17.21 8.34 -7.88
C PRO A 41 15.72 8.70 -7.82
N LEU A 42 15.32 9.82 -8.42
CA LEU A 42 13.91 10.25 -8.47
C LEU A 42 12.99 9.17 -9.04
N SER A 43 13.44 8.38 -10.04
CA SER A 43 12.71 7.25 -10.62
C SER A 43 12.31 6.20 -9.58
N ASP A 44 13.13 6.00 -8.55
CA ASP A 44 12.98 4.95 -7.54
C ASP A 44 12.36 5.48 -6.23
N ALA A 45 12.13 6.80 -6.17
CA ALA A 45 11.58 7.48 -5.00
C ALA A 45 10.06 7.26 -4.81
N ARG A 46 9.34 6.81 -5.85
CA ARG A 46 7.90 6.60 -5.78
C ARG A 46 7.51 5.61 -4.68
N GLY A 47 6.56 6.02 -3.84
CA GLY A 47 6.06 5.19 -2.73
C GLY A 47 6.97 5.16 -1.50
N ARG A 48 8.17 5.77 -1.58
CA ARG A 48 9.08 5.96 -0.45
C ARG A 48 8.58 7.10 0.45
N VAL A 49 9.21 7.25 1.60
CA VAL A 49 8.93 8.32 2.56
C VAL A 49 10.16 9.21 2.66
N LEU A 50 9.96 10.51 2.52
CA LEU A 50 11.03 11.50 2.58
C LEU A 50 11.68 11.50 3.96
N ALA A 51 13.02 11.39 4.01
CA ALA A 51 13.79 11.39 5.26
C ALA A 51 14.09 12.80 5.74
N GLU A 52 14.36 13.71 4.82
CA GLU A 52 14.80 15.08 5.10
C GLU A 52 13.89 16.10 4.43
N ARG A 53 13.99 17.35 4.86
CA ARG A 53 13.32 18.48 4.22
C ARG A 53 13.95 18.78 2.87
N ILE A 54 13.14 19.07 1.87
CA ILE A 54 13.58 19.60 0.58
C ILE A 54 13.07 21.02 0.42
N ASP A 55 14.00 21.94 0.17
CA ASP A 55 13.72 23.33 -0.18
C ASP A 55 13.94 23.53 -1.68
N ALA A 56 13.18 24.46 -2.27
CA ALA A 56 13.32 24.79 -3.67
C ALA A 56 14.65 25.50 -3.94
N GLY A 57 15.48 24.94 -4.79
CA GLY A 57 16.75 25.51 -5.21
C GLY A 57 16.62 26.60 -6.28
N LEU A 58 15.42 26.72 -6.88
CA LEU A 58 15.11 27.63 -7.96
C LEU A 58 13.63 28.04 -7.90
N ASP A 59 13.31 29.14 -8.59
CA ASP A 59 11.91 29.55 -8.80
C ASP A 59 11.20 28.62 -9.77
N VAL A 60 9.90 28.37 -9.54
CA VAL A 60 9.02 27.68 -10.49
C VAL A 60 7.82 28.58 -10.78
N PRO A 61 7.63 29.02 -12.03
CA PRO A 61 8.59 28.97 -13.14
C PRO A 61 9.84 29.81 -12.85
N GLY A 62 10.95 29.52 -13.51
CA GLY A 62 12.23 30.23 -13.33
C GLY A 62 12.30 31.60 -14.01
N PHE A 63 11.24 32.03 -14.70
CA PHE A 63 11.15 33.29 -15.43
C PHE A 63 9.69 33.71 -15.58
N ASP A 64 9.47 35.02 -15.85
CA ASP A 64 8.16 35.54 -16.20
C ASP A 64 7.75 34.99 -17.56
N ARG A 65 6.56 34.42 -17.65
CA ARG A 65 6.08 33.77 -18.87
C ARG A 65 4.65 34.10 -19.22
N ALA A 66 4.33 34.04 -20.50
CA ALA A 66 2.96 34.18 -20.97
C ALA A 66 2.06 33.05 -20.46
N SER A 67 0.91 33.35 -19.91
CA SER A 67 -0.12 32.40 -19.49
C SER A 67 -1.07 31.99 -20.62
N VAL A 68 -1.06 32.72 -21.72
CA VAL A 68 -1.94 32.56 -22.89
C VAL A 68 -1.17 32.80 -24.16
N ASP A 69 -1.68 32.35 -25.29
CA ASP A 69 -1.22 32.73 -26.61
C ASP A 69 -1.73 34.16 -26.93
N GLY A 70 -0.89 34.99 -27.49
CA GLY A 70 -1.25 36.38 -27.78
C GLY A 70 -0.06 37.25 -28.14
N TYR A 71 -0.08 38.48 -27.63
CA TYR A 71 0.91 39.50 -27.93
C TYR A 71 1.47 40.08 -26.63
N ALA A 72 2.77 39.99 -26.45
CA ALA A 72 3.50 40.62 -25.36
C ALA A 72 3.59 42.13 -25.64
N VAL A 73 3.14 42.94 -24.71
CA VAL A 73 2.99 44.39 -24.83
C VAL A 73 3.45 45.09 -23.55
N ARG A 74 3.65 46.40 -23.65
CA ARG A 74 3.64 47.28 -22.48
C ARG A 74 2.17 47.59 -22.17
N GLY A 75 1.64 47.10 -21.07
CA GLY A 75 0.21 47.22 -20.73
C GLY A 75 -0.32 48.63 -20.86
N ARG A 76 0.48 49.63 -20.46
CA ARG A 76 0.11 51.04 -20.59
C ARG A 76 -0.17 51.51 -22.02
N ASP A 77 0.46 50.88 -23.02
CA ASP A 77 0.30 51.25 -24.43
C ASP A 77 -1.05 50.76 -25.01
N THR A 78 -1.76 49.89 -24.26
CA THR A 78 -3.12 49.40 -24.61
C THR A 78 -4.24 50.22 -23.97
N PHE A 79 -3.92 51.21 -23.11
CA PHE A 79 -4.93 51.95 -22.38
C PHE A 79 -5.81 52.77 -23.30
N GLY A 80 -7.13 52.61 -23.17
CA GLY A 80 -8.14 53.20 -24.03
C GLY A 80 -8.62 52.26 -25.13
N ALA A 81 -7.97 51.10 -25.33
CA ALA A 81 -8.43 50.12 -26.29
C ALA A 81 -9.80 49.54 -25.91
N ASP A 82 -10.75 49.57 -26.83
CA ASP A 82 -12.04 48.92 -26.74
C ASP A 82 -12.50 48.37 -28.09
N GLU A 83 -13.67 47.76 -28.16
CA GLU A 83 -14.24 47.18 -29.39
C GLU A 83 -14.50 48.23 -30.49
N ALA A 84 -14.74 49.47 -30.12
CA ALA A 84 -15.06 50.56 -31.05
C ALA A 84 -13.84 51.39 -31.45
N ASP A 85 -12.81 51.43 -30.56
CA ASP A 85 -11.58 52.20 -30.74
C ASP A 85 -10.36 51.33 -30.37
N PRO A 86 -9.98 50.39 -31.25
CA PRO A 86 -8.83 49.52 -31.01
C PRO A 86 -7.52 50.29 -31.08
N VAL A 87 -6.54 49.90 -30.25
CA VAL A 87 -5.17 50.44 -30.31
C VAL A 87 -4.31 49.58 -31.22
N GLU A 88 -3.62 50.24 -32.15
CA GLU A 88 -2.68 49.58 -33.07
C GLU A 88 -1.26 49.60 -32.52
N LEU A 89 -0.58 48.44 -32.52
CA LEU A 89 0.79 48.26 -32.07
C LEU A 89 1.64 47.60 -33.19
N GLY A 90 2.84 48.13 -33.43
CA GLY A 90 3.76 47.57 -34.43
C GLY A 90 4.26 46.18 -34.02
N LEU A 91 4.13 45.18 -34.87
CA LEU A 91 4.58 43.81 -34.58
C LEU A 91 6.06 43.65 -34.95
N ILE A 92 6.91 43.44 -33.95
CA ILE A 92 8.38 43.41 -34.07
C ILE A 92 8.98 42.01 -34.19
N GLY A 93 8.24 40.96 -33.82
CA GLY A 93 8.74 39.57 -33.88
C GLY A 93 7.80 38.59 -33.21
N THR A 94 8.30 37.36 -33.03
CA THR A 94 7.57 36.23 -32.40
C THR A 94 8.45 35.56 -31.37
N VAL A 95 7.92 35.28 -30.16
CA VAL A 95 8.61 34.58 -29.09
C VAL A 95 7.97 33.20 -28.88
N HIS A 96 8.72 32.14 -29.07
CA HIS A 96 8.26 30.76 -28.90
C HIS A 96 8.65 30.20 -27.55
N ALA A 97 7.85 29.29 -27.02
CA ALA A 97 8.21 28.54 -25.83
C ALA A 97 9.51 27.73 -26.02
N GLY A 98 10.40 27.79 -25.02
CA GLY A 98 11.70 27.13 -25.06
C GLY A 98 12.79 27.87 -25.84
N ALA A 99 12.51 29.09 -26.32
CA ALA A 99 13.48 29.97 -26.95
C ALA A 99 13.74 31.20 -26.07
N GLU A 100 14.99 31.69 -26.10
CA GLU A 100 15.33 32.97 -25.50
C GLU A 100 14.77 34.12 -26.42
N PRO A 101 14.05 35.12 -25.86
CA PRO A 101 13.56 36.23 -26.66
C PRO A 101 14.71 37.02 -27.30
N ASP A 102 14.59 37.28 -28.60
CA ASP A 102 15.56 38.08 -29.38
C ASP A 102 15.04 39.46 -29.71
N VAL A 103 13.88 39.83 -29.14
CA VAL A 103 13.21 41.11 -29.33
C VAL A 103 13.06 41.86 -27.98
N VAL A 104 13.01 43.19 -28.06
CA VAL A 104 12.73 44.06 -26.93
C VAL A 104 11.52 44.92 -27.30
N VAL A 105 10.45 44.86 -26.49
CA VAL A 105 9.19 45.58 -26.75
C VAL A 105 9.30 47.03 -26.33
N GLY A 106 9.37 47.92 -27.33
CA GLY A 106 9.37 49.35 -27.15
C GLY A 106 7.94 49.98 -26.99
N GLU A 107 7.89 51.30 -27.01
CA GLU A 107 6.63 52.05 -26.96
C GLU A 107 5.85 51.91 -28.28
N GLY A 108 4.57 51.52 -28.20
CA GLY A 108 3.73 51.27 -29.37
C GLY A 108 4.08 49.99 -30.13
N GLU A 109 4.84 49.08 -29.52
CA GLU A 109 5.23 47.81 -30.13
C GLU A 109 4.62 46.62 -29.42
N ALA A 110 4.53 45.51 -30.15
CA ALA A 110 4.09 44.19 -29.65
C ALA A 110 4.95 43.07 -30.21
N ALA A 111 5.12 42.00 -29.48
CA ALA A 111 5.69 40.72 -29.97
C ALA A 111 4.66 39.61 -29.87
N GLU A 112 4.44 38.85 -30.93
CA GLU A 112 3.65 37.61 -30.86
C GLU A 112 4.29 36.66 -29.85
N ILE A 113 3.51 36.08 -28.95
CA ILE A 113 4.05 35.21 -27.90
C ILE A 113 3.17 33.98 -27.71
N SER A 114 3.83 32.81 -27.60
CA SER A 114 3.17 31.55 -27.31
C SER A 114 3.03 31.32 -25.79
N THR A 115 1.98 30.63 -25.38
CA THR A 115 1.80 30.18 -24.00
C THR A 115 3.07 29.50 -23.47
N GLY A 116 3.53 29.90 -22.29
CA GLY A 116 4.73 29.38 -21.63
C GLY A 116 6.06 29.96 -22.14
N ALA A 117 6.04 30.82 -23.15
CA ALA A 117 7.24 31.51 -23.61
C ALA A 117 7.70 32.60 -22.62
N VAL A 118 9.00 32.84 -22.59
CA VAL A 118 9.61 33.89 -21.76
C VAL A 118 9.07 35.26 -22.20
N LEU A 119 8.63 36.10 -21.23
CA LEU A 119 8.21 37.45 -21.52
C LEU A 119 9.41 38.27 -22.00
N PRO A 120 9.38 38.88 -23.20
CA PRO A 120 10.50 39.66 -23.72
C PRO A 120 10.72 40.92 -22.91
N ASP A 121 11.97 41.40 -22.85
CA ASP A 121 12.29 42.66 -22.20
C ASP A 121 11.42 43.82 -22.71
N GLY A 122 11.00 44.67 -21.80
CA GLY A 122 10.15 45.83 -22.09
C GLY A 122 8.65 45.51 -22.05
N ALA A 123 8.24 44.25 -22.26
CA ALA A 123 6.84 43.85 -22.06
C ALA A 123 6.55 43.62 -20.58
N ASP A 124 5.32 43.95 -20.17
CA ASP A 124 4.84 43.71 -18.79
C ASP A 124 3.43 43.11 -18.75
N ALA A 125 2.81 42.84 -19.92
CA ALA A 125 1.51 42.22 -20.04
C ALA A 125 1.39 41.44 -21.37
N VAL A 126 0.38 40.55 -21.44
CA VAL A 126 0.03 39.83 -22.68
C VAL A 126 -1.43 40.08 -23.02
N VAL A 127 -1.70 40.53 -24.26
CA VAL A 127 -3.05 40.56 -24.82
C VAL A 127 -3.37 39.23 -25.46
N MET A 128 -4.50 38.63 -25.11
CA MET A 128 -4.94 37.34 -25.67
C MET A 128 -5.20 37.47 -27.19
N VAL A 129 -4.82 36.45 -27.96
CA VAL A 129 -5.02 36.44 -29.41
C VAL A 129 -6.48 36.66 -29.83
N GLU A 130 -7.45 36.18 -29.04
CA GLU A 130 -8.89 36.34 -29.29
C GLU A 130 -9.37 37.78 -29.16
N ARG A 131 -8.56 38.68 -28.60
CA ARG A 131 -8.86 40.11 -28.44
C ARG A 131 -8.08 40.99 -29.38
N THR A 132 -7.49 40.42 -30.41
CA THR A 132 -6.61 41.09 -31.35
C THR A 132 -6.98 40.79 -32.79
N GLU A 133 -6.51 41.64 -33.71
CA GLU A 133 -6.59 41.47 -35.16
C GLU A 133 -5.25 41.87 -35.79
N GLU A 134 -4.61 40.93 -36.53
CA GLU A 134 -3.41 41.29 -37.30
C GLU A 134 -3.74 42.18 -38.50
N LEU A 135 -2.97 43.22 -38.61
CA LEU A 135 -3.04 44.17 -39.71
C LEU A 135 -1.77 44.07 -40.57
N ARG A 136 -1.92 44.28 -41.90
CA ARG A 136 -0.80 44.38 -42.82
C ARG A 136 -1.04 45.61 -43.67
N ASP A 137 -0.09 46.53 -43.65
CA ASP A 137 -0.13 47.68 -44.57
C ASP A 137 0.33 47.33 -45.99
N GLY A 138 0.18 48.28 -46.92
CA GLY A 138 0.55 48.08 -48.34
C GLY A 138 2.04 47.91 -48.55
N ASP A 139 2.89 48.28 -47.61
CA ASP A 139 4.35 48.17 -47.63
C ASP A 139 4.88 46.89 -46.96
N GLY A 140 3.94 46.04 -46.42
CA GLY A 140 4.23 44.76 -45.80
C GLY A 140 4.62 44.85 -44.31
N ALA A 141 4.52 46.02 -43.68
CA ALA A 141 4.68 46.15 -42.24
C ALA A 141 3.53 45.43 -41.52
N ARG A 142 3.86 44.71 -40.44
CA ARG A 142 2.88 43.99 -39.61
C ARG A 142 2.53 44.84 -38.39
N ALA A 143 1.27 44.91 -38.06
CA ALA A 143 0.79 45.49 -36.84
C ALA A 143 -0.30 44.59 -36.22
N VAL A 144 -0.60 44.80 -34.94
CA VAL A 144 -1.72 44.14 -34.26
C VAL A 144 -2.62 45.21 -33.64
N ALA A 145 -3.91 45.14 -33.95
CA ALA A 145 -4.92 45.94 -33.27
C ALA A 145 -5.45 45.19 -32.08
N THR A 146 -5.33 45.79 -30.88
CA THR A 146 -5.93 45.24 -29.66
C THR A 146 -7.25 45.93 -29.35
N ARG A 147 -8.27 45.13 -29.04
CA ARG A 147 -9.63 45.59 -28.66
C ARG A 147 -9.84 45.50 -27.14
N ASN A 148 -8.80 45.28 -26.37
CA ASN A 148 -8.85 45.16 -24.92
C ASN A 148 -7.62 45.80 -24.29
N ALA A 149 -7.82 46.67 -23.33
CA ALA A 149 -6.77 47.19 -22.50
C ALA A 149 -6.34 46.14 -21.45
N VAL A 150 -5.04 45.99 -21.23
CA VAL A 150 -4.47 45.13 -20.21
C VAL A 150 -3.62 45.94 -19.24
N ALA A 151 -3.65 45.55 -17.98
CA ALA A 151 -2.78 46.13 -16.95
C ALA A 151 -1.43 45.41 -16.91
N PRO A 152 -0.36 46.05 -16.41
CA PRO A 152 0.89 45.37 -16.09
C PRO A 152 0.63 44.15 -15.22
N GLY A 153 1.17 42.97 -15.61
CA GLY A 153 0.96 41.68 -14.97
C GLY A 153 -0.19 40.83 -15.55
N ASP A 154 -1.09 41.44 -16.37
CA ASP A 154 -2.20 40.68 -16.96
C ASP A 154 -1.69 39.60 -17.92
N ASN A 155 -2.20 38.36 -17.74
CA ASN A 155 -1.82 37.15 -18.51
C ASN A 155 -0.32 36.81 -18.46
N VAL A 156 0.39 37.30 -17.45
CA VAL A 156 1.78 36.94 -17.14
C VAL A 156 1.80 36.06 -15.88
N MET A 157 2.54 35.00 -15.90
CA MET A 157 2.87 34.21 -14.72
C MET A 157 4.30 34.58 -14.28
N PRO A 158 4.46 35.35 -13.18
CA PRO A 158 5.77 35.76 -12.69
C PRO A 158 6.64 34.56 -12.23
N ALA A 159 7.95 34.74 -12.29
CA ALA A 159 8.89 33.81 -11.73
C ALA A 159 8.56 33.52 -10.25
N GLY A 160 8.68 32.25 -9.82
CA GLY A 160 8.44 31.84 -8.44
C GLY A 160 6.98 31.83 -7.99
N THR A 161 6.01 32.08 -8.88
CA THR A 161 4.57 32.12 -8.52
C THR A 161 4.07 30.78 -7.95
N ASP A 162 4.56 29.65 -8.45
CA ASP A 162 4.18 28.32 -7.96
C ASP A 162 5.04 27.95 -6.74
N VAL A 163 6.37 28.02 -6.89
CA VAL A 163 7.33 27.81 -5.80
C VAL A 163 8.46 28.80 -5.94
N ALA A 164 8.70 29.60 -4.90
CA ALA A 164 9.81 30.52 -4.88
C ALA A 164 11.11 29.84 -4.40
N ALA A 165 12.26 30.24 -4.94
CA ALA A 165 13.56 29.77 -4.48
C ALA A 165 13.73 30.00 -2.97
N GLY A 166 14.23 28.98 -2.24
CA GLY A 166 14.33 28.98 -0.79
C GLY A 166 13.05 28.59 -0.04
N ALA A 167 11.90 28.48 -0.73
CA ALA A 167 10.66 28.01 -0.10
C ALA A 167 10.76 26.49 0.24
N ARG A 168 10.08 26.10 1.32
CA ARG A 168 9.94 24.70 1.66
C ARG A 168 9.04 24.00 0.65
N ALA A 169 9.60 23.07 -0.13
CA ALA A 169 8.85 22.27 -1.09
C ALA A 169 8.16 21.08 -0.40
N LEU A 170 8.93 20.22 0.28
CA LEU A 170 8.42 19.03 0.97
C LEU A 170 9.07 18.88 2.35
N GLY A 171 8.35 18.32 3.30
CA GLY A 171 8.86 18.03 4.64
C GLY A 171 9.19 16.55 4.87
N PRO A 172 10.03 16.22 5.85
CA PRO A 172 10.29 14.83 6.23
C PRO A 172 9.00 14.14 6.64
N GLY A 173 8.90 12.83 6.36
CA GLY A 173 7.72 12.03 6.59
C GLY A 173 6.68 12.10 5.46
N THR A 174 6.89 12.92 4.43
CA THR A 174 6.01 12.97 3.25
C THR A 174 6.15 11.68 2.44
N ARG A 175 5.05 10.99 2.17
CA ARG A 175 5.02 9.88 1.23
C ARG A 175 5.04 10.41 -0.20
N LEU A 176 5.99 9.93 -1.00
CA LEU A 176 6.20 10.36 -2.38
C LEU A 176 5.22 9.65 -3.33
N THR A 177 4.12 10.32 -3.64
CA THR A 177 3.14 9.91 -4.65
C THR A 177 3.50 10.54 -6.00
N PRO A 178 2.78 10.25 -7.09
CA PRO A 178 3.02 10.92 -8.37
C PRO A 178 3.02 12.46 -8.32
N ARG A 179 2.30 13.05 -7.37
CA ARG A 179 2.25 14.52 -7.20
C ARG A 179 3.56 15.06 -6.64
N GLU A 180 4.08 14.44 -5.60
CA GLU A 180 5.35 14.84 -4.99
C GLU A 180 6.54 14.57 -5.94
N ILE A 181 6.49 13.47 -6.70
CA ILE A 181 7.47 13.19 -7.76
C ILE A 181 7.43 14.30 -8.84
N GLY A 182 6.23 14.75 -9.24
CA GLY A 182 6.08 15.85 -10.18
C GLY A 182 6.69 17.15 -9.67
N LEU A 183 6.46 17.50 -8.41
CA LEU A 183 7.06 18.67 -7.77
C LEU A 183 8.59 18.58 -7.71
N LEU A 184 9.15 17.44 -7.26
CA LEU A 184 10.59 17.21 -7.22
C LEU A 184 11.23 17.33 -8.62
N SER A 185 10.55 16.79 -9.64
CA SER A 185 10.97 16.93 -11.03
C SER A 185 10.98 18.39 -11.49
N ALA A 186 9.93 19.18 -11.15
CA ALA A 186 9.87 20.60 -11.49
C ALA A 186 10.98 21.41 -10.82
N LEU A 187 11.43 21.00 -9.63
CA LEU A 187 12.54 21.58 -8.90
C LEU A 187 13.92 21.08 -9.35
N GLY A 188 14.00 20.16 -10.31
CA GLY A 188 15.25 19.59 -10.80
C GLY A 188 15.96 18.65 -9.81
N VAL A 189 15.23 18.10 -8.84
CA VAL A 189 15.75 17.16 -7.85
C VAL A 189 15.82 15.77 -8.45
N ASP A 190 17.01 15.22 -8.64
CA ASP A 190 17.25 13.89 -9.21
C ASP A 190 17.68 12.84 -8.16
N ALA A 191 18.18 13.30 -7.00
CA ALA A 191 18.61 12.46 -5.88
C ALA A 191 17.78 12.81 -4.63
N VAL A 192 17.02 11.84 -4.13
CA VAL A 192 15.99 12.06 -3.11
C VAL A 192 16.37 11.34 -1.83
N PRO A 193 16.54 12.05 -0.68
CA PRO A 193 16.78 11.44 0.61
C PRO A 193 15.48 10.81 1.14
N VAL A 194 15.49 9.50 1.31
CA VAL A 194 14.32 8.73 1.75
C VAL A 194 14.64 7.89 2.98
N ARG A 195 13.62 7.54 3.76
CA ARG A 195 13.75 6.53 4.80
C ARG A 195 14.10 5.19 4.17
N GLY A 196 15.00 4.44 4.81
CA GLY A 196 15.34 3.09 4.40
C GLY A 196 14.12 2.16 4.40
N ARG A 197 14.26 1.01 3.75
CA ARG A 197 13.29 -0.08 3.82
C ARG A 197 13.82 -1.13 4.77
N PRO A 198 13.05 -1.53 5.81
CA PRO A 198 13.49 -2.66 6.63
C PRO A 198 13.61 -3.91 5.77
N THR A 199 14.77 -4.56 5.85
CA THR A 199 15.03 -5.84 5.20
C THR A 199 14.45 -6.97 6.04
N VAL A 200 13.69 -7.87 5.41
CA VAL A 200 12.95 -8.93 6.10
C VAL A 200 13.33 -10.28 5.50
N GLY A 201 14.08 -11.07 6.24
CA GLY A 201 14.43 -12.44 5.88
C GLY A 201 13.27 -13.39 6.19
N ILE A 202 12.90 -14.25 5.23
CA ILE A 202 11.81 -15.22 5.37
C ILE A 202 12.37 -16.63 5.25
N VAL A 203 12.23 -17.41 6.31
CA VAL A 203 12.66 -18.82 6.41
C VAL A 203 11.42 -19.69 6.62
N SER A 204 10.99 -20.43 5.61
CA SER A 204 9.95 -21.45 5.77
C SER A 204 10.55 -22.76 6.26
N THR A 205 9.83 -23.45 7.17
CA THR A 205 10.28 -24.69 7.80
C THR A 205 9.32 -25.83 7.52
N GLY A 206 9.88 -26.98 7.20
CA GLY A 206 9.15 -28.23 6.94
C GLY A 206 9.75 -29.00 5.76
N ASP A 207 10.02 -30.30 6.00
CA ASP A 207 10.56 -31.21 4.98
C ASP A 207 9.58 -31.49 3.83
N GLU A 208 8.30 -31.18 4.04
CA GLU A 208 7.25 -31.31 3.04
C GLU A 208 7.24 -30.19 2.01
N LEU A 209 7.95 -29.06 2.25
CA LEU A 209 7.83 -27.87 1.42
C LEU A 209 8.65 -27.94 0.15
N VAL A 210 8.01 -27.59 -0.96
CA VAL A 210 8.64 -27.46 -2.28
C VAL A 210 8.35 -26.05 -2.81
N ARG A 211 9.34 -25.39 -3.39
CA ARG A 211 9.10 -24.08 -4.03
C ARG A 211 8.24 -24.23 -5.29
N PRO A 212 7.32 -23.30 -5.57
CA PRO A 212 6.60 -23.25 -6.85
C PRO A 212 7.56 -23.34 -8.04
N GLY A 213 7.25 -24.23 -8.99
CA GLY A 213 8.12 -24.55 -10.13
C GLY A 213 9.07 -25.71 -9.90
N GLY A 214 9.22 -26.21 -8.68
CA GLY A 214 9.93 -27.45 -8.37
C GLY A 214 9.07 -28.70 -8.59
N ASP A 215 9.71 -29.85 -8.68
CA ASP A 215 9.05 -31.15 -8.86
C ASP A 215 8.35 -31.58 -7.56
N LEU A 216 7.02 -31.58 -7.58
CA LEU A 216 6.17 -31.95 -6.43
C LEU A 216 5.85 -33.44 -6.44
N ARG A 217 6.16 -34.12 -5.33
CA ARG A 217 5.78 -35.53 -5.09
C ARG A 217 4.68 -35.59 -4.03
N SER A 218 3.44 -35.44 -4.47
CA SER A 218 2.27 -35.45 -3.57
C SER A 218 2.10 -36.77 -2.82
N GLU A 219 2.50 -37.89 -3.43
CA GLU A 219 2.52 -39.21 -2.81
C GLU A 219 3.52 -39.33 -1.64
N ALA A 220 4.53 -38.46 -1.59
CA ALA A 220 5.46 -38.31 -0.48
C ALA A 220 5.01 -37.28 0.57
N GLY A 221 3.80 -36.75 0.45
CA GLY A 221 3.26 -35.70 1.35
C GLY A 221 3.78 -34.30 1.08
N GLN A 222 4.46 -34.08 -0.05
CA GLN A 222 4.97 -32.74 -0.38
C GLN A 222 3.88 -31.79 -0.80
N ILE A 223 4.06 -30.52 -0.43
CA ILE A 223 3.18 -29.40 -0.77
C ILE A 223 4.00 -28.19 -1.24
N TYR A 224 3.40 -27.34 -2.07
CA TYR A 224 4.06 -26.09 -2.41
C TYR A 224 4.07 -25.10 -1.25
N ASP A 225 5.18 -24.37 -1.11
CA ASP A 225 5.33 -23.31 -0.11
C ASP A 225 4.44 -22.10 -0.50
N VAL A 226 3.42 -21.89 0.30
CA VAL A 226 2.49 -20.76 0.17
C VAL A 226 2.97 -19.58 1.00
N ASN A 227 3.50 -19.84 2.20
CA ASN A 227 3.74 -18.82 3.20
C ASN A 227 4.86 -17.86 2.81
N SER A 228 6.00 -18.37 2.29
CA SER A 228 7.11 -17.50 1.87
C SER A 228 6.65 -16.42 0.89
N TYR A 229 5.89 -16.79 -0.12
CA TYR A 229 5.44 -15.86 -1.15
C TYR A 229 4.34 -14.91 -0.66
N THR A 230 3.41 -15.42 0.15
CA THR A 230 2.34 -14.59 0.73
C THR A 230 2.90 -13.55 1.70
N ILE A 231 3.85 -13.96 2.53
CA ILE A 231 4.51 -13.08 3.51
C ILE A 231 5.41 -12.08 2.78
N ALA A 232 6.18 -12.50 1.77
CA ALA A 232 7.03 -11.61 0.99
C ALA A 232 6.21 -10.49 0.32
N ALA A 233 5.11 -10.85 -0.33
CA ALA A 233 4.19 -9.85 -0.91
C ALA A 233 3.64 -8.90 0.16
N GLY A 234 3.31 -9.40 1.35
CA GLY A 234 2.85 -8.57 2.47
C GLY A 234 3.92 -7.64 3.03
N VAL A 235 5.19 -8.08 3.06
CA VAL A 235 6.36 -7.26 3.45
C VAL A 235 6.53 -6.09 2.49
N GLU A 236 6.50 -6.35 1.19
CA GLU A 236 6.62 -5.32 0.15
C GLU A 236 5.44 -4.33 0.20
N GLU A 237 4.21 -4.83 0.38
CA GLU A 237 3.03 -4.00 0.57
C GLU A 237 3.18 -3.09 1.81
N ALA A 238 3.74 -3.60 2.89
CA ALA A 238 4.02 -2.84 4.10
C ALA A 238 5.17 -1.83 3.93
N GLY A 239 6.00 -1.97 2.91
CA GLY A 239 7.11 -1.06 2.60
C GLY A 239 8.48 -1.55 3.01
N GLY A 240 8.60 -2.82 3.39
CA GLY A 240 9.86 -3.51 3.57
C GLY A 240 10.44 -4.06 2.27
N GLU A 241 11.57 -4.74 2.38
CA GLU A 241 12.23 -5.50 1.33
C GLU A 241 12.33 -6.97 1.77
N ALA A 242 11.75 -7.89 0.99
CA ALA A 242 11.69 -9.30 1.35
C ALA A 242 12.88 -10.08 0.77
N ALA A 243 13.55 -10.87 1.61
CA ALA A 243 14.59 -11.81 1.22
C ALA A 243 14.14 -13.25 1.54
N LEU A 244 14.04 -14.10 0.52
CA LEU A 244 13.64 -15.51 0.68
C LEU A 244 14.87 -16.38 0.90
N TYR A 245 14.96 -17.02 2.06
CA TYR A 245 15.99 -17.99 2.40
C TYR A 245 15.57 -19.42 2.00
N PRO A 246 16.51 -20.37 1.87
CA PRO A 246 16.18 -21.78 1.67
C PRO A 246 15.22 -22.31 2.73
N HIS A 247 14.46 -23.37 2.41
CA HIS A 247 13.66 -24.04 3.43
C HIS A 247 14.59 -24.70 4.45
N ALA A 248 14.25 -24.54 5.73
CA ALA A 248 14.89 -25.31 6.78
C ALA A 248 14.06 -26.57 7.06
N GLY A 249 14.73 -27.71 7.15
CA GLY A 249 14.13 -28.92 7.66
C GLY A 249 13.94 -28.90 9.19
N ASP A 250 13.60 -30.03 9.77
CA ASP A 250 13.50 -30.20 11.23
C ASP A 250 14.90 -30.37 11.91
N ASP A 251 15.99 -30.21 11.16
CA ASP A 251 17.37 -30.29 11.66
C ASP A 251 17.77 -29.00 12.39
N TYR A 252 18.31 -29.16 13.62
CA TYR A 252 18.69 -28.02 14.46
C TYR A 252 19.82 -27.18 13.84
N ASP A 253 20.90 -27.84 13.37
CA ASP A 253 22.09 -27.16 12.90
C ASP A 253 21.81 -26.39 11.61
N GLU A 254 20.97 -26.92 10.73
CA GLU A 254 20.51 -26.22 9.53
C GLU A 254 19.62 -25.04 9.86
N MET A 255 18.66 -25.21 10.78
CA MET A 255 17.77 -24.13 11.24
C MET A 255 18.57 -23.00 11.88
N GLU A 256 19.48 -23.33 12.81
CA GLU A 256 20.36 -22.35 13.45
C GLU A 256 21.18 -21.58 12.41
N ARG A 257 21.80 -22.30 11.48
CA ARG A 257 22.62 -21.68 10.42
C ARG A 257 21.81 -20.67 9.60
N LEU A 258 20.61 -21.05 9.13
CA LEU A 258 19.75 -20.19 8.30
C LEU A 258 19.22 -18.98 9.07
N LEU A 259 18.80 -19.15 10.33
CA LEU A 259 18.34 -18.06 11.16
C LEU A 259 19.44 -17.04 11.47
N VAL A 260 20.66 -17.52 11.78
CA VAL A 260 21.82 -16.67 12.03
C VAL A 260 22.28 -15.96 10.75
N GLU A 261 22.27 -16.66 9.60
CA GLU A 261 22.58 -16.06 8.29
C GLU A 261 21.57 -14.94 7.94
N ALA A 262 20.28 -15.23 8.09
CA ALA A 262 19.23 -14.23 7.87
C ALA A 262 19.33 -13.05 8.84
N ALA A 263 19.65 -13.29 10.11
CA ALA A 263 19.83 -12.25 11.11
C ALA A 263 21.03 -11.35 10.83
N ALA A 264 22.10 -11.87 10.21
CA ALA A 264 23.25 -11.09 9.83
C ALA A 264 22.97 -10.10 8.71
N GLU A 265 22.01 -10.40 7.83
CA GLU A 265 21.72 -9.64 6.62
C GLU A 265 20.42 -8.80 6.70
N CYS A 266 19.51 -9.14 7.64
CA CYS A 266 18.18 -8.56 7.69
C CYS A 266 17.88 -7.89 9.04
N ASP A 267 17.04 -6.84 9.02
CA ASP A 267 16.56 -6.14 10.21
C ASP A 267 15.55 -6.98 10.98
N LEU A 268 14.77 -7.81 10.27
CA LEU A 268 13.76 -8.71 10.81
C LEU A 268 13.89 -10.09 10.15
N VAL A 269 13.87 -11.15 10.95
CA VAL A 269 13.74 -12.53 10.48
C VAL A 269 12.35 -13.07 10.80
N LEU A 270 11.64 -13.53 9.78
CA LEU A 270 10.36 -14.23 9.90
C LEU A 270 10.56 -15.72 9.63
N SER A 271 10.15 -16.59 10.55
CA SER A 271 10.02 -18.01 10.23
C SER A 271 8.55 -18.41 10.09
N SER A 272 8.26 -19.39 9.24
CA SER A 272 6.92 -19.93 9.04
C SER A 272 6.97 -21.45 8.95
N GLY A 273 6.03 -22.14 9.61
CA GLY A 273 6.00 -23.60 9.67
C GLY A 273 6.41 -24.19 11.04
N SER A 274 6.96 -23.39 11.90
CA SER A 274 7.46 -23.74 13.22
C SER A 274 6.41 -24.18 14.26
N THR A 275 5.28 -24.71 13.83
CA THR A 275 4.14 -25.03 14.72
C THR A 275 3.96 -26.53 14.99
N SER A 276 4.74 -27.39 14.35
CA SER A 276 4.90 -28.79 14.80
C SER A 276 5.64 -28.80 16.14
N ALA A 277 5.31 -29.72 17.03
CA ALA A 277 5.91 -29.75 18.36
C ALA A 277 7.45 -29.91 18.34
N SER A 278 8.01 -30.54 17.28
CA SER A 278 9.44 -30.66 17.05
C SER A 278 10.10 -29.38 16.54
N ALA A 279 9.52 -28.72 15.55
CA ALA A 279 10.08 -27.50 14.96
C ALA A 279 9.99 -26.29 15.91
N VAL A 280 8.89 -26.16 16.71
CA VAL A 280 8.82 -25.17 17.79
C VAL A 280 9.93 -25.34 18.80
N ASP A 281 10.20 -26.57 19.22
CA ASP A 281 11.25 -26.84 20.19
C ASP A 281 12.65 -26.51 19.63
N VAL A 282 12.89 -26.76 18.33
CA VAL A 282 14.15 -26.40 17.64
C VAL A 282 14.33 -24.88 17.59
N ILE A 283 13.35 -24.14 17.07
CA ILE A 283 13.44 -22.68 16.95
C ILE A 283 13.53 -22.00 18.32
N TYR A 284 12.73 -22.45 19.28
CA TYR A 284 12.78 -21.95 20.65
C TYR A 284 14.19 -22.05 21.22
N ARG A 285 14.82 -23.20 21.01
CA ARG A 285 16.19 -23.48 21.48
C ARG A 285 17.22 -22.60 20.76
N VAL A 286 17.10 -22.40 19.44
CA VAL A 286 17.99 -21.51 18.68
C VAL A 286 17.91 -20.09 19.25
N ILE A 287 16.69 -19.59 19.51
CA ILE A 287 16.51 -18.22 20.04
C ILE A 287 17.01 -18.11 21.49
N GLU A 288 16.81 -19.14 22.35
CA GLU A 288 17.38 -19.16 23.70
C GLU A 288 18.92 -19.19 23.71
N GLU A 289 19.54 -19.85 22.73
CA GLU A 289 21.01 -19.97 22.64
C GLU A 289 21.68 -18.81 21.89
N ARG A 290 20.96 -18.12 20.99
CA ARG A 290 21.48 -17.11 20.07
C ARG A 290 20.84 -15.73 20.21
N GLY A 291 20.06 -15.50 21.26
CA GLY A 291 19.37 -14.24 21.45
C GLY A 291 18.43 -14.25 22.65
N GLU A 292 17.30 -13.55 22.54
CA GLU A 292 16.32 -13.40 23.61
C GLU A 292 14.90 -13.69 23.10
N LEU A 293 14.15 -14.53 23.80
CA LEU A 293 12.72 -14.73 23.55
C LEU A 293 11.89 -13.78 24.42
N LEU A 294 11.12 -12.89 23.77
CA LEU A 294 10.29 -11.88 24.43
C LEU A 294 8.85 -12.37 24.65
N LEU A 295 8.32 -13.21 23.73
CA LEU A 295 6.94 -13.68 23.80
C LEU A 295 6.80 -15.06 23.19
N HIS A 296 5.97 -15.90 23.84
CA HIS A 296 5.64 -17.26 23.43
C HIS A 296 4.13 -17.49 23.42
N GLY A 297 3.51 -17.33 22.24
CA GLY A 297 2.08 -17.52 22.03
C GLY A 297 1.22 -16.31 22.34
N VAL A 298 0.18 -16.12 21.52
CA VAL A 298 -0.77 -15.00 21.62
C VAL A 298 -2.23 -15.51 21.69
N ALA A 299 -3.07 -14.86 22.48
CA ALA A 299 -4.47 -15.23 22.69
C ALA A 299 -5.38 -14.77 21.54
N VAL A 300 -5.05 -15.21 20.29
CA VAL A 300 -5.88 -14.97 19.09
C VAL A 300 -6.22 -16.29 18.37
N LYS A 301 -7.24 -16.26 17.52
CA LYS A 301 -7.61 -17.33 16.60
C LYS A 301 -8.02 -16.73 15.24
N PRO A 302 -7.42 -17.24 14.11
CA PRO A 302 -6.31 -18.18 14.05
C PRO A 302 -4.99 -17.54 14.50
N GLY A 303 -3.95 -18.34 14.81
CA GLY A 303 -2.60 -17.83 15.02
C GLY A 303 -2.05 -17.92 16.45
N LYS A 304 -2.62 -18.78 17.31
CA LYS A 304 -2.11 -19.03 18.66
C LYS A 304 -0.58 -19.16 18.76
N PRO A 305 0.10 -20.01 17.94
CA PRO A 305 1.54 -20.13 18.01
C PRO A 305 2.22 -18.96 17.26
N MET A 306 2.71 -18.03 18.04
CA MET A 306 3.51 -16.90 17.58
C MET A 306 4.67 -16.74 18.55
N LEU A 307 5.87 -16.50 18.03
CA LEU A 307 7.06 -16.21 18.81
C LEU A 307 7.52 -14.79 18.49
N VAL A 308 8.02 -14.06 19.47
CA VAL A 308 8.71 -12.78 19.27
C VAL A 308 10.00 -12.80 20.05
N GLY A 309 11.09 -12.39 19.42
CA GLY A 309 12.41 -12.40 20.04
C GLY A 309 13.42 -11.56 19.29
N ARG A 310 14.68 -11.74 19.64
CA ARG A 310 15.84 -11.16 19.00
C ARG A 310 16.86 -12.24 18.74
N ILE A 311 17.68 -12.07 17.70
CA ILE A 311 18.81 -12.96 17.38
C ILE A 311 20.06 -12.08 17.36
N ASP A 312 21.07 -12.49 18.13
CA ASP A 312 22.36 -11.79 18.21
C ASP A 312 23.10 -11.88 16.89
N ARG A 313 23.67 -10.75 16.44
CA ARG A 313 24.55 -10.69 15.28
C ARG A 313 26.01 -10.82 15.68
N ALA A 314 26.83 -11.30 14.77
CA ALA A 314 28.27 -11.44 15.00
C ALA A 314 29.01 -10.09 15.19
N ASP A 315 28.44 -9.00 14.72
CA ASP A 315 28.93 -7.63 14.87
C ASP A 315 28.58 -6.99 16.22
N GLY A 316 27.83 -7.69 17.06
CA GLY A 316 27.36 -7.22 18.37
C GLY A 316 26.02 -6.48 18.31
N GLY A 317 25.40 -6.39 17.14
CA GLY A 317 24.02 -5.93 16.97
C GLY A 317 23.00 -7.07 17.18
N GLU A 318 21.73 -6.75 17.02
CA GLU A 318 20.61 -7.69 17.11
C GLU A 318 19.74 -7.59 15.84
N SER A 319 19.14 -8.71 15.43
CA SER A 319 18.07 -8.74 14.46
C SER A 319 16.77 -9.11 15.17
N ALA A 320 15.68 -8.45 14.81
CA ALA A 320 14.36 -8.82 15.29
C ALA A 320 13.96 -10.20 14.76
N TYR A 321 13.18 -10.94 15.54
CA TYR A 321 12.66 -12.24 15.14
C TYR A 321 11.16 -12.37 15.43
N VAL A 322 10.40 -12.88 14.46
CA VAL A 322 9.00 -13.28 14.65
C VAL A 322 8.73 -14.64 14.00
N GLY A 323 8.35 -15.63 14.83
CA GLY A 323 7.88 -16.93 14.38
C GLY A 323 6.39 -16.90 14.08
N LEU A 324 6.01 -17.24 12.84
CA LEU A 324 4.63 -17.27 12.36
C LEU A 324 4.09 -18.70 12.35
N PRO A 325 2.76 -18.88 12.48
CA PRO A 325 2.11 -20.18 12.30
C PRO A 325 2.39 -20.79 10.93
N GLY A 326 2.43 -22.14 10.85
CA GLY A 326 2.65 -22.86 9.58
C GLY A 326 1.44 -22.84 8.63
N TYR A 327 0.23 -22.71 9.15
CA TYR A 327 -0.97 -22.68 8.31
C TYR A 327 -1.13 -21.32 7.64
N PRO A 328 -1.39 -21.24 6.32
CA PRO A 328 -1.40 -20.00 5.54
C PRO A 328 -2.34 -18.92 6.08
N VAL A 329 -3.59 -19.26 6.40
CA VAL A 329 -4.55 -18.29 6.96
C VAL A 329 -4.06 -17.72 8.29
N SER A 330 -3.49 -18.58 9.14
CA SER A 330 -2.94 -18.18 10.43
C SER A 330 -1.71 -17.29 10.27
N ALA A 331 -0.79 -17.66 9.38
CA ALA A 331 0.44 -16.93 9.12
C ALA A 331 0.14 -15.51 8.63
N LEU A 332 -0.70 -15.39 7.60
CA LEU A 332 -1.07 -14.08 7.04
C LEU A 332 -1.86 -13.23 8.06
N THR A 333 -2.76 -13.84 8.83
CA THR A 333 -3.53 -13.13 9.86
C THR A 333 -2.61 -12.54 10.93
N ILE A 334 -1.66 -13.32 11.45
CA ILE A 334 -0.68 -12.85 12.43
C ILE A 334 0.23 -11.79 11.81
N PHE A 335 0.75 -12.03 10.61
CA PHE A 335 1.57 -11.07 9.89
C PHE A 335 0.85 -9.71 9.75
N ARG A 336 -0.37 -9.69 9.20
CA ARG A 336 -1.14 -8.45 8.98
C ARG A 336 -1.47 -7.73 10.29
N THR A 337 -1.78 -8.49 11.36
CA THR A 337 -2.27 -7.92 12.63
C THR A 337 -1.14 -7.35 13.49
N PHE A 338 0.06 -7.95 13.43
CA PHE A 338 1.14 -7.64 14.36
C PHE A 338 2.42 -7.19 13.68
N VAL A 339 2.83 -7.82 12.57
CA VAL A 339 4.13 -7.59 11.93
C VAL A 339 4.08 -6.45 10.92
N ALA A 340 3.11 -6.46 10.02
CA ALA A 340 2.98 -5.44 8.97
C ALA A 340 2.89 -3.99 9.51
N PRO A 341 2.21 -3.70 10.64
CA PRO A 341 2.25 -2.38 11.25
C PRO A 341 3.66 -1.94 11.69
N ALA A 342 4.47 -2.86 12.23
CA ALA A 342 5.84 -2.56 12.63
C ALA A 342 6.73 -2.26 11.41
N ILE A 343 6.62 -3.05 10.35
CA ILE A 343 7.33 -2.80 9.08
C ILE A 343 6.93 -1.44 8.50
N ARG A 344 5.62 -1.09 8.46
CA ARG A 344 5.15 0.22 8.01
C ARG A 344 5.75 1.36 8.83
N SER A 345 5.74 1.22 10.15
CA SER A 345 6.33 2.21 11.06
C SER A 345 7.82 2.41 10.79
N ALA A 346 8.59 1.31 10.64
CA ALA A 346 10.01 1.35 10.33
C ALA A 346 10.30 2.02 8.98
N ALA A 347 9.52 1.72 7.95
CA ALA A 347 9.58 2.39 6.64
C ALA A 347 9.05 3.84 6.67
N GLY A 348 8.61 4.34 7.83
CA GLY A 348 8.03 5.68 8.00
C GLY A 348 6.66 5.86 7.37
N ARG A 349 5.99 4.78 7.00
CA ARG A 349 4.63 4.83 6.43
C ARG A 349 3.59 4.94 7.54
N ALA A 350 2.63 5.83 7.35
CA ALA A 350 1.46 5.89 8.23
C ALA A 350 0.66 4.59 8.13
N GLU A 351 0.07 4.17 9.26
CA GLU A 351 -0.91 3.08 9.24
C GLU A 351 -2.10 3.50 8.36
N PRO A 352 -2.47 2.70 7.35
CA PRO A 352 -3.62 3.03 6.52
C PRO A 352 -4.89 3.03 7.35
N ALA A 353 -5.79 3.98 7.09
CA ALA A 353 -7.11 3.93 7.69
C ALA A 353 -7.79 2.61 7.29
N THR A 354 -8.22 1.85 8.29
CA THR A 354 -8.97 0.62 8.05
C THR A 354 -10.34 0.97 7.52
N ALA A 355 -10.60 0.63 6.26
CA ALA A 355 -11.95 0.72 5.72
C ALA A 355 -12.84 -0.28 6.44
N THR A 356 -14.02 0.15 6.87
CA THR A 356 -14.98 -0.70 7.57
C THR A 356 -16.33 -0.68 6.89
N VAL A 357 -17.02 -1.81 6.93
CA VAL A 357 -18.41 -1.96 6.51
C VAL A 357 -19.22 -2.52 7.68
N VAL A 358 -20.36 -1.91 7.94
CA VAL A 358 -21.33 -2.42 8.92
C VAL A 358 -22.36 -3.24 8.16
N GLY A 359 -22.47 -4.52 8.52
CA GLY A 359 -23.39 -5.48 7.89
C GLY A 359 -24.05 -6.38 8.90
N GLU A 360 -24.89 -7.30 8.43
CA GLU A 360 -25.61 -8.28 9.24
C GLU A 360 -25.11 -9.70 8.95
N MET A 361 -24.90 -10.48 10.01
CA MET A 361 -24.47 -11.87 9.86
C MET A 361 -25.55 -12.67 9.09
N ALA A 362 -25.16 -13.27 7.97
CA ALA A 362 -26.04 -14.09 7.15
C ALA A 362 -26.41 -15.42 7.84
N VAL A 363 -25.51 -15.97 8.64
CA VAL A 363 -25.67 -17.23 9.34
C VAL A 363 -25.20 -17.13 10.78
N ARG A 364 -25.75 -17.98 11.66
CA ARG A 364 -25.25 -18.10 13.01
C ARG A 364 -23.89 -18.78 13.04
N GLU A 365 -22.94 -18.16 13.73
CA GLU A 365 -21.57 -18.68 13.91
C GLU A 365 -21.31 -18.93 15.40
N ARG A 366 -20.76 -20.12 15.72
CA ARG A 366 -20.41 -20.46 17.10
C ARG A 366 -18.92 -20.32 17.35
N TYR A 367 -18.57 -19.72 18.47
CA TYR A 367 -17.18 -19.64 18.93
C TYR A 367 -17.11 -19.76 20.46
N ALA A 368 -16.42 -20.76 20.99
CA ALA A 368 -16.36 -21.04 22.42
C ALA A 368 -14.91 -21.37 22.88
N GLU A 369 -13.90 -20.60 22.41
CA GLU A 369 -12.49 -20.92 22.72
C GLU A 369 -11.83 -19.91 23.69
N GLY A 370 -12.53 -18.85 24.13
CA GLY A 370 -12.01 -17.89 25.11
C GLY A 370 -10.79 -17.07 24.62
N ARG A 371 -10.64 -16.88 23.29
CA ARG A 371 -9.59 -16.08 22.66
C ARG A 371 -10.21 -15.09 21.70
N LYS A 372 -9.51 -13.99 21.41
CA LYS A 372 -9.97 -13.07 20.36
C LYS A 372 -9.96 -13.77 19.02
N ARG A 373 -11.12 -13.85 18.32
CA ARG A 373 -11.22 -14.45 17.00
C ARG A 373 -11.19 -13.35 15.94
N LEU A 374 -10.38 -13.57 14.91
CA LEU A 374 -10.36 -12.81 13.67
C LEU A 374 -11.03 -13.68 12.60
N LEU A 375 -12.33 -13.51 12.43
CA LEU A 375 -13.17 -14.33 11.55
C LEU A 375 -13.08 -13.80 10.13
N PRO A 376 -12.51 -14.54 9.15
CA PRO A 376 -12.54 -14.15 7.75
C PRO A 376 -13.98 -14.19 7.22
N VAL A 377 -14.40 -13.11 6.57
CA VAL A 377 -15.77 -12.96 6.07
C VAL A 377 -15.79 -12.39 4.66
N GLY A 378 -16.78 -12.82 3.89
CA GLY A 378 -17.19 -12.15 2.65
C GLY A 378 -18.36 -11.19 2.93
N VAL A 379 -18.48 -10.17 2.11
CA VAL A 379 -19.55 -9.17 2.15
C VAL A 379 -20.36 -9.28 0.87
N LEU A 380 -21.67 -9.30 0.98
CA LEU A 380 -22.61 -9.28 -0.13
C LEU A 380 -23.49 -8.05 -0.01
N ASP A 381 -23.49 -7.20 -1.03
CA ASP A 381 -24.40 -6.07 -1.11
C ASP A 381 -25.78 -6.55 -1.56
N VAL A 382 -26.80 -6.32 -0.72
CA VAL A 382 -28.17 -6.71 -1.00
C VAL A 382 -28.91 -5.50 -1.55
N HIS A 383 -28.96 -5.37 -2.86
CA HIS A 383 -29.87 -4.43 -3.51
C HIS A 383 -31.27 -5.04 -3.56
N ASP A 384 -32.14 -4.62 -2.68
CA ASP A 384 -33.57 -4.93 -2.78
C ASP A 384 -34.24 -3.95 -3.77
N GLU A 385 -34.35 -4.36 -5.04
CA GLU A 385 -35.04 -3.58 -6.08
C GLU A 385 -36.52 -3.32 -5.75
N SER A 386 -37.10 -4.04 -4.78
CA SER A 386 -38.51 -3.90 -4.39
C SER A 386 -38.76 -2.68 -3.47
N THR A 387 -37.71 -2.09 -2.90
CA THR A 387 -37.78 -0.93 -2.01
C THR A 387 -37.18 0.32 -2.67
N ALA A 388 -37.65 0.68 -3.86
CA ALA A 388 -37.33 1.97 -4.47
C ALA A 388 -37.82 3.13 -3.57
N GLY A 389 -36.98 3.55 -2.61
CA GLY A 389 -37.26 4.67 -1.71
C GLY A 389 -36.93 4.45 -0.23
N ALA A 390 -36.56 3.24 0.21
CA ALA A 390 -36.01 3.00 1.53
C ALA A 390 -34.48 2.94 1.46
N GLU A 391 -33.79 3.44 2.51
CA GLU A 391 -32.34 3.29 2.67
C GLU A 391 -31.96 1.83 2.42
N GLY A 392 -31.03 1.59 1.47
CA GLY A 392 -30.61 0.24 1.04
C GLY A 392 -30.33 -0.65 2.25
N GLY A 393 -30.75 -1.91 2.18
CA GLY A 393 -30.53 -2.89 3.25
C GLY A 393 -29.03 -2.97 3.61
N ARG A 394 -28.72 -3.32 4.86
CA ARG A 394 -27.33 -3.53 5.27
C ARG A 394 -26.75 -4.72 4.51
N PRO A 395 -25.46 -4.64 4.11
CA PRO A 395 -24.78 -5.77 3.48
C PRO A 395 -24.86 -7.04 4.34
N LEU A 396 -24.98 -8.20 3.69
CA LEU A 396 -24.87 -9.49 4.37
C LEU A 396 -23.40 -9.86 4.56
N VAL A 397 -23.07 -10.36 5.74
CA VAL A 397 -21.73 -10.81 6.11
C VAL A 397 -21.75 -12.31 6.33
N TYR A 398 -20.96 -13.05 5.56
CA TYR A 398 -20.92 -14.50 5.66
C TYR A 398 -19.52 -15.03 5.92
N PRO A 399 -19.36 -16.05 6.81
CA PRO A 399 -18.07 -16.66 7.07
C PRO A 399 -17.53 -17.39 5.84
N VAL A 400 -16.25 -17.19 5.52
CA VAL A 400 -15.52 -17.92 4.47
C VAL A 400 -14.44 -18.84 5.06
N ASP A 401 -14.51 -19.11 6.37
CA ASP A 401 -13.54 -19.96 7.08
C ASP A 401 -13.71 -21.43 6.68
N LYS A 402 -12.80 -21.91 5.83
CA LYS A 402 -12.66 -23.34 5.44
C LYS A 402 -11.58 -24.05 6.28
N GLY A 403 -11.11 -23.42 7.35
CA GLY A 403 -10.01 -23.89 8.19
C GLY A 403 -8.68 -23.17 7.91
N SER A 404 -7.78 -23.20 8.89
CA SER A 404 -6.53 -22.42 8.86
C SER A 404 -5.55 -22.81 7.74
N GLY A 405 -5.70 -23.99 7.14
CA GLY A 405 -4.90 -24.46 6.00
C GLY A 405 -5.46 -24.10 4.62
N ALA A 406 -6.67 -23.55 4.53
CA ALA A 406 -7.34 -23.32 3.26
C ALA A 406 -6.96 -21.96 2.63
N THR A 407 -6.05 -21.99 1.66
CA THR A 407 -5.60 -20.78 0.94
C THR A 407 -6.71 -20.04 0.22
N THR A 408 -7.74 -20.75 -0.26
CA THR A 408 -8.90 -20.13 -0.90
C THR A 408 -9.68 -19.20 0.02
N SER A 409 -9.69 -19.46 1.34
CA SER A 409 -10.30 -18.55 2.32
C SER A 409 -9.65 -17.16 2.34
N LEU A 410 -8.35 -17.06 1.99
CA LEU A 410 -7.64 -15.78 1.91
C LEU A 410 -8.08 -14.94 0.71
N VAL A 411 -8.44 -15.60 -0.39
CA VAL A 411 -8.87 -14.94 -1.63
C VAL A 411 -10.36 -14.60 -1.60
N GLU A 412 -11.17 -15.47 -0.97
CA GLU A 412 -12.62 -15.33 -0.88
C GLU A 412 -13.07 -14.33 0.19
N ALA A 413 -12.21 -14.06 1.20
CA ALA A 413 -12.54 -13.10 2.25
C ALA A 413 -12.33 -11.65 1.79
N ASP A 414 -13.32 -10.81 2.06
CA ASP A 414 -13.24 -9.36 1.85
C ASP A 414 -12.65 -8.63 3.05
N GLY A 415 -12.72 -9.26 4.24
CA GLY A 415 -12.23 -8.69 5.47
C GLY A 415 -12.34 -9.65 6.66
N VAL A 416 -12.23 -9.08 7.85
CA VAL A 416 -12.36 -9.82 9.11
C VAL A 416 -13.36 -9.16 10.04
N VAL A 417 -14.12 -9.98 10.77
CA VAL A 417 -14.87 -9.58 11.95
C VAL A 417 -14.06 -9.95 13.18
N ALA A 418 -13.76 -8.98 14.02
CA ALA A 418 -13.09 -9.19 15.29
C ALA A 418 -14.12 -9.59 16.36
N VAL A 419 -14.06 -10.83 16.85
CA VAL A 419 -14.97 -11.36 17.86
C VAL A 419 -14.24 -11.43 19.19
N ASP A 420 -14.86 -10.87 20.23
CA ASP A 420 -14.27 -10.83 21.56
C ASP A 420 -14.28 -12.22 22.26
N PRO A 421 -13.36 -12.48 23.18
CA PRO A 421 -13.19 -13.78 23.83
C PRO A 421 -14.44 -14.30 24.56
N ASP A 422 -15.28 -13.37 25.06
CA ASP A 422 -16.49 -13.68 25.83
C ASP A 422 -17.73 -13.92 24.94
N THR A 423 -17.61 -13.72 23.64
CA THR A 423 -18.70 -13.95 22.67
C THR A 423 -18.74 -15.42 22.26
N GLU A 424 -19.80 -16.13 22.66
CA GLU A 424 -19.98 -17.54 22.29
C GLU A 424 -20.65 -17.73 20.93
N TYR A 425 -21.52 -16.80 20.55
CA TYR A 425 -22.28 -16.84 19.29
C TYR A 425 -22.32 -15.45 18.66
N LEU A 426 -22.28 -15.42 17.33
CA LEU A 426 -22.80 -14.35 16.50
C LEU A 426 -24.09 -14.91 15.85
N ASP A 427 -25.22 -14.32 16.17
CA ASP A 427 -26.51 -14.81 15.63
C ASP A 427 -26.76 -14.30 14.20
N ALA A 428 -27.55 -15.04 13.42
CA ALA A 428 -28.00 -14.56 12.11
C ALA A 428 -28.83 -13.26 12.30
N GLY A 429 -28.56 -12.25 11.46
CA GLY A 429 -29.14 -10.90 11.59
C GLY A 429 -28.41 -10.00 12.59
N GLU A 430 -27.44 -10.50 13.34
CA GLU A 430 -26.64 -9.67 14.25
C GLU A 430 -25.77 -8.69 13.47
N THR A 431 -25.78 -7.42 13.91
CA THR A 431 -24.96 -6.37 13.29
C THR A 431 -23.50 -6.52 13.69
N VAL A 432 -22.62 -6.59 12.70
CA VAL A 432 -21.18 -6.70 12.87
C VAL A 432 -20.42 -5.64 12.06
N THR A 433 -19.22 -5.30 12.50
CA THR A 433 -18.29 -4.43 11.77
C THR A 433 -17.22 -5.27 11.12
N VAL A 434 -17.17 -5.24 9.79
CA VAL A 434 -16.13 -5.88 8.98
C VAL A 434 -14.98 -4.89 8.77
N GLN A 435 -13.77 -5.27 9.16
CA GLN A 435 -12.55 -4.58 8.80
C GLN A 435 -12.09 -5.11 7.44
N LEU A 436 -12.23 -4.31 6.39
CA LEU A 436 -11.89 -4.71 5.02
C LEU A 436 -10.38 -4.87 4.84
N PHE A 437 -9.98 -5.80 3.99
CA PHE A 437 -8.57 -5.99 3.64
C PHE A 437 -8.03 -4.87 2.74
N SER A 438 -8.90 -4.23 1.98
CA SER A 438 -8.59 -3.10 1.13
C SER A 438 -9.80 -2.17 1.02
N PRO A 439 -9.61 -0.85 0.92
CA PRO A 439 -10.72 0.07 0.65
C PRO A 439 -11.33 -0.13 -0.75
N GLY A 440 -10.63 -0.83 -1.65
CA GLY A 440 -11.11 -1.15 -3.01
C GLY A 440 -11.86 -2.48 -3.11
N VAL A 441 -12.23 -3.12 -1.99
CA VAL A 441 -13.08 -4.33 -2.03
C VAL A 441 -14.43 -3.96 -2.64
N ALA A 442 -14.76 -4.63 -3.75
CA ALA A 442 -16.08 -4.55 -4.36
C ALA A 442 -16.87 -5.81 -3.99
N PRO A 443 -18.08 -5.69 -3.41
CA PRO A 443 -18.92 -6.83 -3.15
C PRO A 443 -19.20 -7.61 -4.45
N PRO A 444 -19.35 -8.95 -4.38
CA PRO A 444 -19.66 -9.74 -5.57
C PRO A 444 -21.03 -9.37 -6.14
N THR A 445 -21.12 -9.36 -7.46
CA THR A 445 -22.39 -9.14 -8.18
C THR A 445 -23.28 -10.36 -8.15
N LEU A 446 -22.71 -11.54 -7.91
CA LEU A 446 -23.38 -12.81 -7.75
C LEU A 446 -22.71 -13.63 -6.64
N LEU A 447 -23.50 -14.12 -5.69
CA LEU A 447 -23.07 -15.14 -4.74
C LEU A 447 -23.82 -16.44 -5.04
N GLY A 448 -23.06 -17.50 -5.36
CA GLY A 448 -23.60 -18.85 -5.57
C GLY A 448 -23.03 -19.83 -4.55
N ALA A 449 -23.75 -20.91 -4.25
CA ALA A 449 -23.26 -21.99 -3.41
C ALA A 449 -23.79 -23.34 -3.90
N GLY A 450 -22.94 -24.36 -4.02
CA GLY A 450 -23.35 -25.68 -4.50
C GLY A 450 -22.20 -26.59 -4.86
N GLU A 451 -22.37 -27.40 -5.89
CA GLU A 451 -21.33 -28.30 -6.42
C GLU A 451 -20.28 -27.53 -7.19
N ASP A 452 -19.05 -28.01 -7.12
CA ASP A 452 -17.96 -27.55 -7.97
C ASP A 452 -18.08 -28.24 -9.34
N ASP A 453 -18.48 -27.48 -10.36
CA ASP A 453 -18.69 -27.97 -11.71
C ASP A 453 -17.85 -27.18 -12.74
N PRO A 454 -17.02 -27.85 -13.56
CA PRO A 454 -16.18 -27.17 -14.54
C PRO A 454 -16.94 -26.33 -15.56
N ALA A 455 -18.17 -26.69 -15.91
CA ALA A 455 -19.00 -25.90 -16.84
C ALA A 455 -19.53 -24.64 -16.15
N LEU A 456 -19.91 -24.75 -14.86
CA LEU A 456 -20.30 -23.60 -14.05
C LEU A 456 -19.14 -22.63 -13.90
N ASN A 457 -17.92 -23.12 -13.62
CA ASN A 457 -16.74 -22.27 -13.50
C ASN A 457 -16.48 -21.46 -14.78
N ARG A 458 -16.69 -22.07 -15.96
CA ARG A 458 -16.62 -21.35 -17.24
C ARG A 458 -17.69 -20.28 -17.41
N LEU A 459 -18.90 -20.51 -16.91
CA LEU A 459 -19.96 -19.49 -16.91
C LEU A 459 -19.68 -18.36 -15.94
N LEU A 460 -19.05 -18.64 -14.80
CA LEU A 460 -18.64 -17.62 -13.83
C LEU A 460 -17.58 -16.68 -14.40
N ASP A 461 -16.70 -17.17 -15.29
CA ASP A 461 -15.70 -16.34 -15.98
C ASP A 461 -16.32 -15.25 -16.87
N GLU A 462 -17.56 -15.42 -17.32
CA GLU A 462 -18.30 -14.45 -18.14
C GLU A 462 -19.02 -13.36 -17.30
N LEU A 463 -19.00 -13.48 -15.98
CA LEU A 463 -19.66 -12.55 -15.07
C LEU A 463 -18.67 -11.57 -14.43
N ALA A 464 -19.12 -10.36 -14.18
CA ALA A 464 -18.34 -9.39 -13.46
C ALA A 464 -18.35 -9.71 -11.96
N ALA A 465 -17.17 -9.98 -11.39
CA ALA A 465 -16.97 -10.25 -9.95
C ALA A 465 -17.93 -11.30 -9.36
N PRO A 466 -18.09 -12.50 -9.95
CA PRO A 466 -18.89 -13.55 -9.34
C PRO A 466 -18.16 -14.14 -8.14
N ARG A 467 -18.92 -14.62 -7.16
CA ARG A 467 -18.39 -15.44 -6.07
C ARG A 467 -19.18 -16.71 -5.94
N TYR A 468 -18.49 -17.83 -5.88
CA TYR A 468 -19.11 -19.14 -5.77
C TYR A 468 -18.47 -19.97 -4.66
N LEU A 469 -19.30 -20.51 -3.77
CA LEU A 469 -18.87 -21.35 -2.65
C LEU A 469 -19.08 -22.82 -2.99
N PRO A 470 -18.03 -23.61 -3.28
CA PRO A 470 -18.13 -25.03 -3.60
C PRO A 470 -18.34 -25.85 -2.32
N VAL A 471 -19.56 -25.83 -1.79
CA VAL A 471 -19.92 -26.47 -0.53
C VAL A 471 -20.70 -27.78 -0.72
N GLY A 472 -20.89 -28.20 -1.96
CA GLY A 472 -21.71 -29.36 -2.35
C GLY A 472 -23.22 -29.09 -2.37
N SER A 473 -23.99 -29.92 -3.11
CA SER A 473 -25.42 -29.70 -3.36
C SER A 473 -26.23 -29.58 -2.07
N ARG A 474 -26.00 -30.46 -1.09
CA ARG A 474 -26.79 -30.48 0.14
C ARG A 474 -26.64 -29.22 0.96
N GLU A 475 -25.40 -28.76 1.13
CA GLU A 475 -25.09 -27.54 1.87
C GLU A 475 -25.53 -26.31 1.09
N GLY A 476 -25.31 -26.26 -0.22
CA GLY A 476 -25.81 -25.19 -1.09
C GLY A 476 -27.31 -25.01 -0.98
N LEU A 477 -28.09 -26.09 -1.06
CA LEU A 477 -29.56 -26.03 -0.88
C LEU A 477 -29.95 -25.59 0.54
N ARG A 478 -29.17 -25.96 1.57
CA ARG A 478 -29.43 -25.51 2.94
C ARG A 478 -29.22 -24.01 3.08
N ARG A 479 -28.16 -23.49 2.52
CA ARG A 479 -27.82 -22.05 2.54
C ARG A 479 -28.87 -21.24 1.77
N LEU A 480 -29.23 -21.67 0.58
CA LEU A 480 -30.28 -21.03 -0.23
C LEU A 480 -31.63 -20.94 0.52
N ARG A 481 -32.02 -22.01 1.25
CA ARG A 481 -33.22 -21.99 2.12
C ARG A 481 -33.11 -21.06 3.31
N ALA A 482 -31.93 -20.80 3.77
CA ALA A 482 -31.66 -19.86 4.86
C ALA A 482 -31.53 -18.40 4.38
N GLY A 483 -31.65 -18.16 3.08
CA GLY A 483 -31.54 -16.82 2.50
C GLY A 483 -30.10 -16.35 2.27
N VAL A 484 -29.17 -17.31 2.16
CA VAL A 484 -27.74 -17.04 1.94
C VAL A 484 -27.26 -17.70 0.65
#